data_61062107bf2aa659149f94f38926e768
#
_entry.id   61062107bf2aa659149f94f38926e768
#
_cell.length_a   1.000
_cell.length_b   1.000
_cell.length_c   1.000
_cell.angle_alpha   90.00
_cell.angle_beta   90.00
_cell.angle_gamma   90.00
#
_symmetry.space_group_name_H-M   'P 1'
#
loop_
_entity.id
_entity.type
_entity.pdbx_description
1 polymer ?
#
loop_
_entity_poly.entity_id
_entity_poly.type
_entity_poly.pdbx_seq_one_letter_code
_entity_poly.pdbx_strand_id
1 'polypeptide(L)'
;MTAANRPNRKASDEDLIRLNSLGLSLATIGETLGCHPTTVTLRLKELGVEPADTRRSFMEGVYKSLSHKQQEWLADQLGPHFSVQDYIKNLLVKEFIASKGGAINA
;
A
#
# COMPACT_ATOMS: atom_id res chain seq x y z
N MET A 1 5.13 21.50 18.39
CA MET A 1 5.47 21.25 18.05
C MET A 1 5.71 21.08 18.13
N THR A 2 5.65 20.70 17.96
CA THR A 2 6.15 20.26 17.77
C THR A 2 6.27 19.98 17.63
N ALA A 3 6.29 19.88 17.56
CA ALA A 3 6.58 19.42 17.17
C ALA A 3 6.45 19.27 16.90
N ALA A 4 6.47 19.30 16.81
CA ALA A 4 6.49 19.02 16.38
C ALA A 4 6.27 18.79 16.07
N ASN A 5 6.19 18.65 15.86
CA ASN A 5 6.00 18.36 15.38
C ASN A 5 6.01 17.99 15.11
N ARG A 6 6.22 17.59 15.14
CA ARG A 6 6.39 17.09 14.66
C ARG A 6 6.01 16.43 13.52
N PRO A 7 5.19 16.66 12.71
CA PRO A 7 4.75 16.14 11.44
C PRO A 7 5.86 15.97 10.42
N ASN A 8 6.81 16.77 10.48
CA ASN A 8 7.93 16.70 9.55
C ASN A 8 8.64 15.36 9.60
N ARG A 9 8.69 14.80 10.77
CA ARG A 9 9.32 13.49 10.89
C ARG A 9 8.51 12.42 10.22
N LYS A 10 7.20 12.56 10.26
CA LYS A 10 6.32 11.58 9.62
C LYS A 10 6.44 11.62 8.12
N ALA A 11 6.84 12.76 7.59
CA ALA A 11 6.96 12.92 6.15
C ALA A 11 8.41 12.75 5.72
N SER A 12 9.11 11.79 6.30
CA SER A 12 10.48 11.50 5.88
C SER A 12 10.48 10.96 4.46
N ASP A 13 11.61 11.16 3.79
CA ASP A 13 11.76 10.68 2.42
C ASP A 13 11.53 9.17 2.33
N GLU A 14 12.07 8.45 3.28
CA GLU A 14 11.94 7.01 3.30
C GLU A 14 10.49 6.58 3.39
N ASP A 15 9.72 7.24 4.26
CA ASP A 15 8.31 6.92 4.42
C ASP A 15 7.53 7.25 3.16
N LEU A 16 7.85 8.37 2.52
CA LEU A 16 7.19 8.75 1.27
C LEU A 16 7.41 7.70 0.19
N ILE A 17 8.65 7.27 0.04
CA ILE A 17 8.99 6.29 -0.98
C ILE A 17 8.29 4.97 -0.67
N ARG A 18 8.29 4.58 0.59
CA ARG A 18 7.69 3.31 0.99
C ARG A 18 6.19 3.29 0.72
N LEU A 19 5.50 4.38 1.12
CA LEU A 19 4.05 4.44 0.92
C LEU A 19 3.70 4.56 -0.55
N ASN A 20 4.52 5.30 -1.31
CA ASN A 20 4.28 5.41 -2.74
C ASN A 20 4.45 4.06 -3.43
N SER A 21 5.40 3.25 -2.97
CA SER A 21 5.62 1.94 -3.57
C SER A 21 4.46 0.99 -3.32
N LEU A 22 3.63 1.29 -2.33
CA LEU A 22 2.42 0.51 -2.09
C LEU A 22 1.31 0.84 -3.08
N GLY A 23 1.50 1.87 -3.90
CA GLY A 23 0.48 2.26 -4.86
C GLY A 23 -0.60 3.14 -4.29
N LEU A 24 -0.32 3.83 -3.20
CA LEU A 24 -1.31 4.69 -2.56
C LEU A 24 -1.40 6.03 -3.27
N SER A 25 -2.59 6.63 -3.19
CA SER A 25 -2.80 7.94 -3.77
C SER A 25 -2.06 9.01 -2.97
N LEU A 26 -1.81 10.13 -3.61
CA LEU A 26 -1.13 11.25 -2.94
C LEU A 26 -1.92 11.71 -1.71
N ALA A 27 -3.25 11.71 -1.84
CA ALA A 27 -4.11 12.10 -0.73
C ALA A 27 -3.94 11.15 0.45
N THR A 28 -3.92 9.86 0.17
CA THR A 28 -3.78 8.86 1.23
C THR A 28 -2.41 8.95 1.88
N ILE A 29 -1.37 9.15 1.09
CA ILE A 29 -0.03 9.30 1.64
C ILE A 29 0.03 10.52 2.53
N GLY A 30 -0.52 11.64 2.04
CA GLY A 30 -0.53 12.86 2.83
C GLY A 30 -1.27 12.70 4.14
N GLU A 31 -2.42 12.05 4.07
CA GLU A 31 -3.22 11.79 5.25
C GLU A 31 -2.44 10.93 6.26
N THR A 32 -1.79 9.92 5.76
CA THR A 32 -1.04 9.01 6.60
C THR A 32 0.14 9.70 7.28
N LEU A 33 0.82 10.57 6.56
CA LEU A 33 2.01 11.23 7.08
C LEU A 33 1.73 12.59 7.70
N GLY A 34 0.48 13.05 7.62
CA GLY A 34 0.12 14.32 8.22
C GLY A 34 0.55 15.53 7.41
N CYS A 35 0.59 15.42 6.09
CA CYS A 35 0.94 16.54 5.24
C CYS A 35 -0.02 16.63 4.06
N HIS A 36 0.01 17.78 3.41
CA HIS A 36 -0.87 18.03 2.27
C HIS A 36 -0.42 17.24 1.06
N PRO A 37 -1.35 16.78 0.21
CA PRO A 37 -0.97 16.04 -1.00
C PRO A 37 0.02 16.79 -1.89
N THR A 38 -0.10 18.11 -1.93
CA THR A 38 0.82 18.91 -2.72
C THR A 38 2.25 18.75 -2.20
N THR A 39 2.39 18.70 -0.88
CA THR A 39 3.71 18.49 -0.27
C THR A 39 4.27 17.15 -0.69
N VAL A 40 3.41 16.11 -0.70
CA VAL A 40 3.83 14.79 -1.13
C VAL A 40 4.33 14.83 -2.56
N THR A 41 3.56 15.49 -3.44
CA THR A 41 3.93 15.59 -4.85
C THR A 41 5.29 16.25 -5.01
N LEU A 42 5.50 17.36 -4.33
CA LEU A 42 6.75 18.10 -4.46
C LEU A 42 7.95 17.29 -3.93
N ARG A 43 7.74 16.62 -2.81
CA ARG A 43 8.80 15.82 -2.22
C ARG A 43 9.18 14.65 -3.11
N LEU A 44 8.18 13.96 -3.68
CA LEU A 44 8.45 12.85 -4.59
C LEU A 44 9.21 13.35 -5.81
N LYS A 45 8.81 14.51 -6.31
CA LYS A 45 9.50 15.09 -7.47
C LYS A 45 10.95 15.38 -7.16
N GLU A 46 11.20 15.94 -5.99
CA GLU A 46 12.56 16.23 -5.59
C GLU A 46 13.40 14.96 -5.47
N LEU A 47 12.75 13.87 -5.09
CA LEU A 47 13.44 12.58 -4.95
C LEU A 47 13.56 11.85 -6.27
N GLY A 48 12.98 12.38 -7.34
CA GLY A 48 13.00 11.72 -8.63
C GLY A 48 12.13 10.48 -8.69
N VAL A 49 11.10 10.43 -7.87
CA VAL A 49 10.22 9.28 -7.79
C VAL A 49 8.86 9.64 -8.40
N GLU A 50 8.38 8.79 -9.30
CA GLU A 50 7.10 9.01 -9.93
C GLU A 50 5.97 8.62 -8.97
N PRO A 51 4.91 9.41 -8.89
CA PRO A 51 3.74 9.00 -8.12
C PRO A 51 3.14 7.72 -8.68
N ALA A 52 2.62 6.89 -7.81
CA ALA A 52 2.02 5.64 -8.23
C ALA A 52 0.73 5.90 -9.01
N ASP A 53 0.50 5.06 -10.01
CA ASP A 53 -0.77 5.08 -10.72
C ASP A 53 -1.75 4.23 -9.95
N THR A 54 -2.71 4.87 -9.31
CA THR A 54 -3.62 4.18 -8.41
C THR A 54 -4.93 3.77 -9.04
N ARG A 55 -5.09 3.98 -10.35
CA ARG A 55 -6.38 3.73 -10.97
C ARG A 55 -6.67 2.25 -11.18
N ARG A 56 -5.79 1.54 -11.85
CA ARG A 56 -6.02 0.10 -12.07
C ARG A 56 -4.74 -0.69 -12.22
N SER A 57 -3.62 -0.02 -12.32
CA SER A 57 -2.38 -0.70 -12.68
C SER A 57 -1.89 -1.67 -11.63
N PHE A 58 -2.30 -1.48 -10.36
CA PHE A 58 -1.83 -2.35 -9.31
C PHE A 58 -2.23 -3.81 -9.56
N MET A 59 -3.54 -4.05 -9.66
CA MET A 59 -4.02 -5.43 -9.83
C MET A 59 -3.64 -6.00 -11.18
N GLU A 60 -3.61 -5.15 -12.19
CA GLU A 60 -3.19 -5.62 -13.50
C GLU A 60 -1.75 -6.09 -13.46
N GLY A 61 -0.89 -5.33 -12.78
CA GLY A 61 0.49 -5.73 -12.63
C GLY A 61 0.64 -7.03 -11.85
N VAL A 62 -0.11 -7.16 -10.77
CA VAL A 62 -0.10 -8.38 -9.98
C VAL A 62 -0.52 -9.56 -10.84
N TYR A 63 -1.65 -9.40 -11.52
CA TYR A 63 -2.19 -10.49 -12.34
C TYR A 63 -1.20 -10.93 -13.41
N LYS A 64 -0.60 -9.97 -14.09
CA LYS A 64 0.33 -10.28 -15.17
C LYS A 64 1.60 -10.96 -14.67
N SER A 65 1.96 -10.74 -13.42
CA SER A 65 3.16 -11.35 -12.87
C SER A 65 2.93 -12.78 -12.39
N LEU A 66 1.68 -13.21 -12.37
CA LEU A 66 1.36 -14.57 -11.95
C LEU A 66 1.43 -15.52 -13.13
N SER A 67 1.74 -16.79 -12.85
CA SER A 67 1.69 -17.83 -13.88
C SER A 67 0.24 -18.08 -14.26
N HIS A 68 0.05 -18.73 -15.39
CA HIS A 68 -1.31 -19.03 -15.86
C HIS A 68 -2.10 -19.83 -14.82
N LYS A 69 -1.46 -20.80 -14.21
CA LYS A 69 -2.11 -21.60 -13.19
C LYS A 69 -2.47 -20.76 -11.95
N GLN A 70 -1.59 -19.84 -11.60
CA GLN A 70 -1.86 -18.96 -10.48
C GLN A 70 -2.99 -18.01 -10.78
N GLN A 71 -3.07 -17.54 -12.02
CA GLN A 71 -4.16 -16.65 -12.43
C GLN A 71 -5.50 -17.37 -12.32
N GLU A 72 -5.56 -18.61 -12.79
CA GLU A 72 -6.78 -19.40 -12.70
C GLU A 72 -7.16 -19.66 -11.25
N TRP A 73 -6.17 -19.99 -10.45
CA TRP A 73 -6.41 -20.24 -9.03
C TRP A 73 -6.98 -18.99 -8.36
N LEU A 74 -6.42 -17.83 -8.67
CA LEU A 74 -6.89 -16.59 -8.08
C LEU A 74 -8.34 -16.33 -8.46
N ALA A 75 -8.68 -16.53 -9.72
CA ALA A 75 -10.04 -16.32 -10.17
C ALA A 75 -11.01 -17.25 -9.44
N ASP A 76 -10.61 -18.48 -9.21
CA ASP A 76 -11.43 -19.43 -8.48
C ASP A 76 -11.62 -19.02 -7.02
N GLN A 77 -10.56 -18.49 -6.42
CA GLN A 77 -10.64 -18.04 -5.04
C GLN A 77 -11.63 -16.91 -4.86
N LEU A 78 -11.66 -16.01 -5.83
CA LEU A 78 -12.54 -14.85 -5.74
C LEU A 78 -14.00 -15.22 -5.99
N GLY A 79 -14.20 -16.04 -7.01
CA GLY A 79 -15.57 -16.35 -7.38
C GLY A 79 -16.33 -15.10 -7.79
N PRO A 80 -17.63 -15.22 -8.01
CA PRO A 80 -18.41 -14.09 -8.51
C PRO A 80 -18.84 -13.08 -7.43
N HIS A 81 -18.69 -13.42 -6.17
CA HIS A 81 -19.24 -12.58 -5.11
C HIS A 81 -18.19 -12.01 -4.16
N PHE A 82 -16.94 -12.31 -4.38
CA PHE A 82 -15.90 -11.91 -3.45
C PHE A 82 -14.96 -10.94 -4.17
N SER A 83 -14.88 -9.72 -3.67
CA SER A 83 -14.04 -8.71 -4.33
C SER A 83 -12.57 -8.97 -4.05
N VAL A 84 -11.72 -8.56 -5.00
CA VAL A 84 -10.28 -8.72 -4.83
C VAL A 84 -9.79 -7.91 -3.64
N GLN A 85 -10.44 -6.79 -3.39
CA GLN A 85 -10.07 -5.95 -2.25
C GLN A 85 -10.27 -6.69 -0.93
N ASP A 86 -11.41 -7.34 -0.78
CA ASP A 86 -11.69 -8.11 0.43
C ASP A 86 -10.74 -9.30 0.55
N TYR A 87 -10.44 -9.91 -0.57
CA TYR A 87 -9.53 -11.05 -0.57
C TYR A 87 -8.16 -10.65 -0.08
N ILE A 88 -7.65 -9.54 -0.61
CA ILE A 88 -6.33 -9.05 -0.21
C ILE A 88 -6.34 -8.65 1.26
N LYS A 89 -7.41 -7.99 1.69
CA LYS A 89 -7.54 -7.62 3.09
C LYS A 89 -7.44 -8.84 3.99
N ASN A 90 -8.17 -9.89 3.63
CA ASN A 90 -8.17 -11.12 4.42
C ASN A 90 -6.79 -11.77 4.45
N LEU A 91 -6.11 -11.76 3.31
CA LEU A 91 -4.76 -12.31 3.27
C LEU A 91 -3.81 -11.54 4.19
N LEU A 92 -3.92 -10.22 4.17
CA LEU A 92 -3.06 -9.38 5.00
C LEU A 92 -3.34 -9.60 6.47
N VAL A 93 -4.62 -9.67 6.83
CA VAL A 93 -4.99 -9.90 8.22
C VAL A 93 -4.47 -11.25 8.68
N LYS A 94 -4.64 -12.26 7.84
CA LYS A 94 -4.17 -13.59 8.14
C LYS A 94 -2.66 -13.63 8.35
N GLU A 95 -1.94 -12.97 7.46
CA GLU A 95 -0.49 -12.93 7.55
C GLU A 95 -0.05 -12.13 8.77
N PHE A 96 -0.75 -11.06 9.07
CA PHE A 96 -0.46 -10.27 10.26
C PHE A 96 -0.61 -11.11 11.51
N ILE A 97 -1.72 -11.84 11.60
CA ILE A 97 -1.96 -12.71 12.75
C ILE A 97 -0.90 -13.79 12.84
N ALA A 98 -0.53 -14.36 11.71
CA ALA A 98 0.48 -15.41 11.70
C ALA A 98 1.83 -14.88 12.17
N SER A 99 2.18 -13.68 11.76
CA SER A 99 3.47 -13.10 12.15
C SER A 99 3.49 -12.72 13.62
N LYS A 100 2.34 -12.42 14.19
CA LYS A 100 2.20 -12.11 15.60
C LYS A 100 1.75 -13.32 16.41
N GLY A 101 1.26 -14.32 15.71
CA GLY A 101 0.61 -15.46 16.35
C GLY A 101 1.48 -16.17 17.36
N GLY A 102 2.74 -16.36 16.99
CA GLY A 102 3.65 -16.98 17.91
C GLY A 102 3.78 -16.18 19.19
N ALA A 103 3.90 -14.88 19.03
CA ALA A 103 4.03 -14.01 20.20
C ALA A 103 2.70 -13.93 20.94
N ILE A 104 1.61 -13.91 20.21
CA ILE A 104 0.29 -13.84 20.82
C ILE A 104 -0.01 -15.09 21.60
N ASN A 105 0.35 -16.19 21.01
CA ASN A 105 0.10 -17.48 21.65
C ASN A 105 0.95 -17.66 22.87
N ALA A 106 1.92 -16.86 22.94
CA ALA A 106 2.72 -16.84 24.15
C ALA A 106 1.91 -16.19 25.25
#